data_9d8c33fd2a10662c89e9613386addee9
#
_entry.id   9d8c33fd2a10662c89e9613386addee9
#
_cell.length_a   1.000
_cell.length_b   1.000
_cell.length_c   1.000
_cell.angle_alpha   90.00
_cell.angle_beta   90.00
_cell.angle_gamma   90.00
#
_symmetry.space_group_name_H-M   'P 1'
#
loop_
_entity.id
_entity.type
_entity.pdbx_description
1 polymer ?
#
loop_
_entity_poly.entity_id
_entity_poly.type
_entity_poly.pdbx_seq_one_letter_code
_entity_poly.pdbx_strand_id
1 'polypeptide(L)'
;HGKFRRQRQMCIRDSYSIASSPDYEPGTVHLTVGIVRYNHHDRDKTGLCTGFLADRCQVEETDIGVFMSPTRSFVLPSDGSVDAIMVGPGTGIAPFRAFLQQRDINGDTGRNWLFFGDWTEEGEYYYRDEMESWKERGLLDKHDLAWSRQGSEKVYVQHLMKKNGEEIWKWIDGGGYFYVCGDKNYMAKDVHTTLIEICAEFGSMTPDEAKDFVETKLMKTEKRYLRDVY
;
A
#
# COMPACT_ATOMS: atom_id res chain seq x y z
N HIS A 1 5.99 -19.99 35.95
CA HIS A 1 6.98 -19.84 34.86
C HIS A 1 6.40 -20.10 33.45
N GLY A 2 5.31 -20.85 33.28
CA GLY A 2 4.74 -21.16 31.96
C GLY A 2 3.96 -20.03 31.29
N LYS A 3 3.30 -19.14 32.06
CA LYS A 3 2.53 -18.02 31.51
C LYS A 3 3.41 -16.93 30.87
N PHE A 4 4.60 -16.69 31.43
CA PHE A 4 5.55 -15.71 30.88
C PHE A 4 6.20 -16.17 29.55
N ARG A 5 6.38 -17.47 29.33
CA ARG A 5 6.92 -17.98 28.07
C ARG A 5 5.92 -17.84 26.92
N ARG A 6 4.63 -18.08 27.16
CA ARG A 6 3.58 -17.89 26.12
C ARG A 6 3.44 -16.44 25.71
N GLN A 7 3.50 -15.50 26.65
CA GLN A 7 3.40 -14.08 26.36
C GLN A 7 4.61 -13.56 25.57
N ARG A 8 5.83 -14.08 25.85
CA ARG A 8 7.03 -13.77 25.05
C ARG A 8 6.95 -14.31 23.63
N GLN A 9 6.38 -15.48 23.41
CA GLN A 9 6.22 -16.03 22.06
C GLN A 9 5.19 -15.28 21.22
N MET A 10 4.13 -14.73 21.81
CA MET A 10 3.15 -13.90 21.09
C MET A 10 3.71 -12.54 20.67
N CYS A 11 4.69 -11.99 21.40
CA CYS A 11 5.34 -10.72 21.09
C CYS A 11 6.48 -10.81 20.04
N ILE A 12 6.82 -12.00 19.56
CA ILE A 12 7.94 -12.25 18.64
C ILE A 12 7.46 -12.45 17.18
N ARG A 13 6.14 -12.48 16.95
CA ARG A 13 5.58 -12.61 15.60
C ARG A 13 5.16 -11.24 15.10
N ASP A 14 5.61 -10.92 13.93
CA ASP A 14 5.19 -9.73 13.18
C ASP A 14 4.73 -10.14 11.79
N SER A 15 3.95 -9.31 11.13
CA SER A 15 3.42 -9.57 9.80
C SER A 15 3.79 -8.42 8.87
N TYR A 16 4.23 -8.76 7.69
CA TYR A 16 4.65 -7.80 6.66
C TYR A 16 3.97 -8.14 5.34
N SER A 17 3.52 -7.11 4.63
CA SER A 17 3.03 -7.28 3.27
C SER A 17 4.18 -7.63 2.33
N ILE A 18 3.96 -8.60 1.44
CA ILE A 18 4.96 -9.03 0.47
C ILE A 18 5.10 -7.98 -0.62
N ALA A 19 6.36 -7.61 -0.92
CA ALA A 19 6.72 -6.58 -1.88
C ALA A 19 7.25 -7.12 -3.23
N SER A 20 7.11 -8.43 -3.46
CA SER A 20 7.54 -9.06 -4.73
C SER A 20 6.48 -10.02 -5.26
N SER A 21 6.36 -10.10 -6.59
CA SER A 21 5.63 -11.18 -7.25
C SER A 21 6.44 -12.48 -7.18
N PRO A 22 5.81 -13.63 -6.90
CA PRO A 22 6.50 -14.92 -6.91
C PRO A 22 6.99 -15.33 -8.32
N ASP A 23 6.38 -14.77 -9.37
CA ASP A 23 6.74 -15.07 -10.74
C ASP A 23 7.88 -14.17 -11.25
N TYR A 24 8.10 -13.01 -10.60
CA TYR A 24 9.16 -12.08 -10.96
C TYR A 24 10.54 -12.60 -10.55
N GLU A 25 10.64 -13.10 -9.32
CA GLU A 25 11.86 -13.69 -8.78
C GLU A 25 11.53 -14.97 -8.02
N PRO A 26 11.41 -16.11 -8.73
CA PRO A 26 11.03 -17.37 -8.11
C PRO A 26 11.98 -17.80 -6.99
N GLY A 27 11.40 -18.18 -5.85
CA GLY A 27 12.16 -18.63 -4.69
C GLY A 27 12.57 -17.52 -3.71
N THR A 28 12.33 -16.25 -4.03
CA THR A 28 12.59 -15.09 -3.18
C THR A 28 11.32 -14.40 -2.73
N VAL A 29 11.36 -13.76 -1.57
CA VAL A 29 10.30 -12.90 -1.04
C VAL A 29 10.91 -11.60 -0.58
N HIS A 30 10.47 -10.49 -1.18
CA HIS A 30 10.88 -9.15 -0.76
C HIS A 30 9.87 -8.58 0.25
N LEU A 31 10.37 -7.85 1.24
CA LEU A 31 9.57 -7.15 2.23
C LEU A 31 10.00 -5.68 2.29
N THR A 32 9.02 -4.79 2.47
CA THR A 32 9.29 -3.38 2.80
C THR A 32 9.06 -3.19 4.28
N VAL A 33 10.16 -3.03 5.05
CA VAL A 33 10.10 -3.01 6.51
C VAL A 33 10.52 -1.65 7.05
N GLY A 34 9.60 -0.93 7.68
CA GLY A 34 9.89 0.27 8.44
C GLY A 34 10.55 -0.09 9.78
N ILE A 35 11.77 0.38 10.02
CA ILE A 35 12.48 0.11 11.28
C ILE A 35 11.90 1.01 12.37
N VAL A 36 11.33 0.40 13.42
CA VAL A 36 10.78 1.12 14.56
C VAL A 36 11.89 1.49 15.52
N ARG A 37 12.21 2.78 15.61
CA ARG A 37 13.14 3.35 16.59
C ARG A 37 12.53 4.62 17.19
N TYR A 38 12.51 4.73 18.52
CA TYR A 38 11.96 5.90 19.21
C TYR A 38 12.59 6.08 20.59
N ASN A 39 12.57 7.30 21.11
CA ASN A 39 12.97 7.59 22.49
C ASN A 39 11.71 7.62 23.38
N HIS A 40 11.76 6.96 24.51
CA HIS A 40 10.73 6.98 25.53
C HIS A 40 11.33 7.00 26.94
N HIS A 41 11.03 8.05 27.70
CA HIS A 41 11.62 8.30 29.02
C HIS A 41 13.17 8.22 29.00
N ASP A 42 13.79 9.00 28.12
CA ASP A 42 15.25 9.09 27.93
C ASP A 42 15.93 7.73 27.65
N ARG A 43 15.18 6.78 27.10
CA ARG A 43 15.70 5.48 26.68
C ARG A 43 15.37 5.24 25.22
N ASP A 44 16.39 4.91 24.46
CA ASP A 44 16.22 4.47 23.08
C ASP A 44 15.58 3.10 23.03
N LYS A 45 14.53 3.00 22.25
CA LYS A 45 13.74 1.81 22.02
C LYS A 45 13.79 1.41 20.56
N THR A 46 13.88 0.12 20.32
CA THR A 46 13.83 -0.46 18.98
C THR A 46 12.74 -1.51 18.93
N GLY A 47 12.00 -1.57 17.84
CA GLY A 47 11.01 -2.61 17.60
C GLY A 47 11.65 -3.99 17.70
N LEU A 48 10.94 -4.95 18.30
CA LEU A 48 11.51 -6.28 18.58
C LEU A 48 11.85 -7.01 17.27
N CYS A 49 10.89 -7.13 16.35
CA CYS A 49 11.10 -7.79 15.07
C CYS A 49 11.90 -6.92 14.09
N THR A 50 11.53 -5.66 13.91
CA THR A 50 12.21 -4.77 12.96
C THR A 50 13.67 -4.51 13.34
N GLY A 51 13.95 -4.37 14.64
CA GLY A 51 15.33 -4.25 15.14
C GLY A 51 16.12 -5.57 15.06
N PHE A 52 15.46 -6.73 15.18
CA PHE A 52 16.11 -8.01 14.94
C PHE A 52 16.52 -8.13 13.46
N LEU A 53 15.61 -7.83 12.55
CA LEU A 53 15.90 -7.89 11.10
C LEU A 53 17.01 -6.92 10.70
N ALA A 54 16.99 -5.69 11.22
CA ALA A 54 17.94 -4.65 10.81
C ALA A 54 19.31 -4.76 11.45
N ASP A 55 19.40 -5.15 12.74
CA ASP A 55 20.61 -5.00 13.54
C ASP A 55 21.28 -6.33 13.91
N ARG A 56 20.58 -7.48 13.76
CA ARG A 56 21.03 -8.78 14.25
C ARG A 56 21.05 -9.89 13.21
N CYS A 57 20.31 -9.73 12.11
CA CYS A 57 20.37 -10.69 11.02
C CYS A 57 21.59 -10.40 10.16
N GLN A 58 22.39 -11.41 9.94
CA GLN A 58 23.51 -11.36 9.01
C GLN A 58 23.10 -12.09 7.73
N VAL A 59 23.37 -11.46 6.60
CA VAL A 59 23.04 -12.03 5.29
C VAL A 59 23.80 -13.36 5.11
N GLU A 60 23.12 -14.38 4.64
CA GLU A 60 23.62 -15.74 4.42
C GLU A 60 24.01 -16.52 5.69
N GLU A 61 23.92 -15.91 6.88
CA GLU A 61 24.32 -16.58 8.13
C GLU A 61 23.14 -16.80 9.10
N THR A 62 22.10 -15.98 8.99
CA THR A 62 20.98 -16.05 9.94
C THR A 62 19.72 -16.64 9.31
N ASP A 63 19.32 -17.80 9.79
CA ASP A 63 18.03 -18.41 9.44
C ASP A 63 16.89 -17.69 10.14
N ILE A 64 15.88 -17.27 9.37
CA ILE A 64 14.68 -16.61 9.86
C ILE A 64 13.48 -17.52 9.62
N GLY A 65 12.82 -17.94 10.71
CA GLY A 65 11.59 -18.71 10.62
C GLY A 65 10.43 -17.85 10.12
N VAL A 66 9.89 -18.17 8.95
CA VAL A 66 8.76 -17.47 8.34
C VAL A 66 7.61 -18.42 8.01
N PHE A 67 6.41 -17.91 7.91
CA PHE A 67 5.27 -18.62 7.34
C PHE A 67 4.48 -17.65 6.45
N MET A 68 3.89 -18.21 5.38
CA MET A 68 3.05 -17.46 4.46
C MET A 68 1.62 -17.40 5.00
N SER A 69 1.04 -16.21 5.02
CA SER A 69 -0.38 -16.00 5.34
C SER A 69 -1.10 -15.56 4.06
N PRO A 70 -1.74 -16.48 3.34
CA PRO A 70 -2.38 -16.13 2.07
C PRO A 70 -3.60 -15.22 2.30
N THR A 71 -3.71 -14.17 1.50
CA THR A 71 -4.92 -13.36 1.39
C THR A 71 -5.75 -13.82 0.19
N ARG A 72 -7.09 -13.77 0.34
CA ARG A 72 -8.04 -14.04 -0.75
C ARG A 72 -8.82 -12.80 -1.17
N SER A 73 -8.67 -11.72 -0.44
CA SER A 73 -9.46 -10.51 -0.60
C SER A 73 -8.66 -9.32 -1.16
N PHE A 74 -7.33 -9.36 -1.05
CA PHE A 74 -6.48 -8.28 -1.57
C PHE A 74 -5.62 -8.85 -2.70
N VAL A 75 -6.23 -8.92 -3.89
CA VAL A 75 -5.66 -9.57 -5.08
C VAL A 75 -5.90 -8.71 -6.32
N LEU A 76 -5.08 -8.89 -7.34
CA LEU A 76 -5.30 -8.28 -8.66
C LEU A 76 -6.61 -8.74 -9.30
N PRO A 77 -7.21 -7.94 -10.21
CA PRO A 77 -8.31 -8.39 -11.05
C PRO A 77 -7.90 -9.63 -11.85
N SER A 78 -8.85 -10.54 -12.05
CA SER A 78 -8.60 -11.70 -12.93
C SER A 78 -8.50 -11.32 -14.41
N ASP A 79 -9.06 -10.18 -14.79
CA ASP A 79 -8.95 -9.59 -16.12
C ASP A 79 -7.86 -8.51 -16.10
N GLY A 80 -6.74 -8.80 -16.74
CA GLY A 80 -5.58 -7.90 -16.82
C GLY A 80 -5.81 -6.61 -17.62
N SER A 81 -6.95 -6.48 -18.31
CA SER A 81 -7.34 -5.24 -19.01
C SER A 81 -8.00 -4.19 -18.10
N VAL A 82 -8.29 -4.56 -16.85
CA VAL A 82 -8.95 -3.68 -15.89
C VAL A 82 -7.96 -2.71 -15.25
N ASP A 83 -8.36 -1.44 -15.14
CA ASP A 83 -7.58 -0.38 -14.51
C ASP A 83 -7.43 -0.58 -12.99
N ALA A 84 -6.29 -0.18 -12.45
CA ALA A 84 -5.99 -0.27 -11.02
C ALA A 84 -5.47 1.05 -10.45
N ILE A 85 -6.18 1.60 -9.46
CA ILE A 85 -5.73 2.72 -8.64
C ILE A 85 -5.20 2.18 -7.32
N MET A 86 -3.99 2.52 -6.96
CA MET A 86 -3.26 1.99 -5.80
C MET A 86 -2.83 3.14 -4.90
N VAL A 87 -3.23 3.12 -3.63
CA VAL A 87 -2.89 4.15 -2.63
C VAL A 87 -2.10 3.50 -1.51
N GLY A 88 -0.79 3.75 -1.45
CA GLY A 88 0.13 3.09 -0.53
C GLY A 88 1.31 3.94 -0.08
N PRO A 89 1.08 4.91 0.82
CA PRO A 89 2.18 5.69 1.39
C PRO A 89 3.03 4.85 2.35
N GLY A 90 4.30 5.22 2.46
CA GLY A 90 5.27 4.53 3.30
C GLY A 90 5.43 3.05 2.92
N THR A 91 5.44 2.19 3.92
CA THR A 91 5.52 0.72 3.71
C THR A 91 4.28 0.13 3.04
N GLY A 92 3.19 0.90 2.90
CA GLY A 92 2.00 0.53 2.13
C GLY A 92 2.24 0.32 0.64
N ILE A 93 3.39 0.74 0.11
CA ILE A 93 3.81 0.46 -1.27
C ILE A 93 4.08 -1.03 -1.54
N ALA A 94 4.38 -1.81 -0.51
CA ALA A 94 4.82 -3.19 -0.64
C ALA A 94 3.97 -4.05 -1.59
N PRO A 95 2.64 -4.24 -1.37
CA PRO A 95 1.84 -5.06 -2.25
C PRO A 95 1.69 -4.45 -3.65
N PHE A 96 1.79 -3.15 -3.80
CA PHE A 96 1.65 -2.49 -5.10
C PHE A 96 2.88 -2.69 -5.99
N ARG A 97 4.07 -2.75 -5.39
CA ARG A 97 5.26 -3.20 -6.12
C ARG A 97 5.07 -4.62 -6.66
N ALA A 98 4.60 -5.54 -5.83
CA ALA A 98 4.29 -6.90 -6.25
C ALA A 98 3.22 -6.96 -7.36
N PHE A 99 2.19 -6.12 -7.26
CA PHE A 99 1.14 -6.03 -8.28
C PHE A 99 1.68 -5.53 -9.62
N LEU A 100 2.49 -4.48 -9.62
CA LEU A 100 3.11 -3.96 -10.84
C LEU A 100 4.05 -4.98 -11.49
N GLN A 101 4.87 -5.68 -10.71
CA GLN A 101 5.70 -6.78 -11.20
C GLN A 101 4.86 -7.89 -11.84
N GLN A 102 3.76 -8.30 -11.19
CA GLN A 102 2.90 -9.35 -11.72
C GLN A 102 2.21 -8.92 -13.02
N ARG A 103 1.71 -7.68 -13.08
CA ARG A 103 1.07 -7.13 -14.28
C ARG A 103 2.05 -7.00 -15.45
N ASP A 104 3.30 -6.62 -15.16
CA ASP A 104 4.38 -6.57 -16.16
C ASP A 104 4.66 -7.95 -16.75
N ILE A 105 4.77 -8.98 -15.93
CA ILE A 105 5.00 -10.36 -16.36
C ILE A 105 3.83 -10.91 -17.17
N ASN A 106 2.61 -10.65 -16.73
CA ASN A 106 1.41 -11.10 -17.43
C ASN A 106 1.19 -10.40 -18.77
N GLY A 107 1.82 -9.24 -19.01
CA GLY A 107 1.51 -8.37 -20.12
C GLY A 107 0.11 -7.76 -20.02
N ASP A 108 -0.34 -7.46 -18.80
CA ASP A 108 -1.63 -6.85 -18.53
C ASP A 108 -1.71 -5.47 -19.21
N THR A 109 -2.87 -5.15 -19.78
CA THR A 109 -3.07 -3.93 -20.58
C THR A 109 -3.87 -2.84 -19.88
N GLY A 110 -4.48 -3.14 -18.74
CA GLY A 110 -5.18 -2.14 -17.91
C GLY A 110 -4.20 -1.14 -17.31
N ARG A 111 -4.63 0.10 -17.21
CA ARG A 111 -3.82 1.22 -16.70
C ARG A 111 -3.53 1.07 -15.20
N ASN A 112 -2.38 1.58 -14.78
CA ASN A 112 -1.94 1.58 -13.40
C ASN A 112 -1.71 3.00 -12.90
N TRP A 113 -2.31 3.34 -11.76
CA TRP A 113 -2.15 4.62 -11.10
C TRP A 113 -1.72 4.42 -9.65
N LEU A 114 -0.55 4.90 -9.28
CA LEU A 114 -0.01 4.81 -7.93
C LEU A 114 0.02 6.18 -7.25
N PHE A 115 -0.59 6.27 -6.07
CA PHE A 115 -0.42 7.35 -5.11
C PHE A 115 0.54 6.86 -4.03
N PHE A 116 1.73 7.42 -4.02
CA PHE A 116 2.75 7.15 -3.00
C PHE A 116 3.03 8.43 -2.20
N GLY A 117 3.50 8.28 -0.97
CA GLY A 117 3.91 9.42 -0.17
C GLY A 117 4.64 9.01 1.09
N ASP A 118 5.50 9.91 1.58
CA ASP A 118 6.22 9.76 2.84
C ASP A 118 6.71 11.14 3.33
N TRP A 119 7.78 11.21 4.11
CA TRP A 119 8.29 12.45 4.65
C TRP A 119 8.98 13.31 3.58
N THR A 120 10.01 12.78 2.93
CA THR A 120 10.79 13.50 1.92
C THR A 120 11.09 12.59 0.72
N GLU A 121 11.27 13.21 -0.44
CA GLU A 121 11.63 12.48 -1.64
C GLU A 121 13.03 11.88 -1.58
N GLU A 122 13.98 12.62 -0.99
CA GLU A 122 15.38 12.20 -0.95
C GLU A 122 15.60 10.96 -0.07
N GLY A 123 14.89 10.89 1.07
CA GLY A 123 15.05 9.81 2.05
C GLY A 123 14.15 8.62 1.86
N GLU A 124 12.91 8.85 1.43
CA GLU A 124 11.83 7.86 1.53
C GLU A 124 11.14 7.54 0.20
N TYR A 125 11.70 7.88 -0.94
CA TYR A 125 11.18 7.42 -2.23
C TYR A 125 11.61 5.98 -2.50
N TYR A 126 10.89 5.04 -1.91
CA TYR A 126 11.17 3.61 -2.05
C TYR A 126 10.98 3.13 -3.49
N TYR A 127 11.91 2.30 -3.96
CA TYR A 127 11.90 1.71 -5.31
C TYR A 127 11.86 2.73 -6.46
N ARG A 128 12.46 3.91 -6.27
CA ARG A 128 12.49 5.00 -7.26
C ARG A 128 12.82 4.51 -8.66
N ASP A 129 13.93 3.83 -8.82
CA ASP A 129 14.42 3.40 -10.14
C ASP A 129 13.44 2.45 -10.84
N GLU A 130 12.80 1.55 -10.09
CA GLU A 130 11.77 0.66 -10.62
C GLU A 130 10.53 1.46 -11.05
N MET A 131 10.05 2.37 -10.21
CA MET A 131 8.86 3.20 -10.49
C MET A 131 9.07 4.09 -11.71
N GLU A 132 10.23 4.72 -11.82
CA GLU A 132 10.60 5.55 -12.97
C GLU A 132 10.72 4.71 -14.24
N SER A 133 11.37 3.55 -14.19
CA SER A 133 11.46 2.60 -15.31
C SER A 133 10.08 2.12 -15.77
N TRP A 134 9.18 1.77 -14.84
CA TRP A 134 7.81 1.37 -15.20
C TRP A 134 7.01 2.50 -15.82
N LYS A 135 7.21 3.73 -15.35
CA LYS A 135 6.59 4.92 -15.94
C LYS A 135 7.11 5.18 -17.35
N GLU A 136 8.42 5.10 -17.56
CA GLU A 136 9.03 5.28 -18.89
C GLU A 136 8.57 4.22 -19.90
N ARG A 137 8.37 2.98 -19.45
CA ARG A 137 7.89 1.87 -20.28
C ARG A 137 6.36 1.85 -20.48
N GLY A 138 5.63 2.73 -19.78
CA GLY A 138 4.17 2.82 -19.86
C GLY A 138 3.42 1.73 -19.11
N LEU A 139 4.05 1.02 -18.16
CA LEU A 139 3.37 0.12 -17.23
C LEU A 139 2.68 0.92 -16.11
N LEU A 140 3.34 1.94 -15.59
CA LEU A 140 2.81 2.86 -14.60
C LEU A 140 2.33 4.14 -15.29
N ASP A 141 1.05 4.21 -15.65
CA ASP A 141 0.47 5.33 -16.40
C ASP A 141 0.50 6.64 -15.61
N LYS A 142 0.22 6.56 -14.32
CA LYS A 142 0.21 7.71 -13.42
C LYS A 142 0.88 7.40 -12.09
N HIS A 143 1.68 8.36 -11.64
CA HIS A 143 2.38 8.28 -10.37
C HIS A 143 2.32 9.64 -9.67
N ASP A 144 1.55 9.73 -8.60
CA ASP A 144 1.40 10.91 -7.77
C ASP A 144 2.17 10.75 -6.46
N LEU A 145 3.10 11.69 -6.21
CA LEU A 145 4.02 11.67 -5.07
C LEU A 145 3.66 12.75 -4.06
N ALA A 146 3.41 12.36 -2.82
CA ALA A 146 3.02 13.24 -1.72
C ALA A 146 4.12 13.30 -0.65
N TRP A 147 4.73 14.47 -0.46
CA TRP A 147 5.80 14.66 0.52
C TRP A 147 5.34 15.54 1.68
N SER A 148 5.26 14.95 2.88
CA SER A 148 4.70 15.63 4.04
C SER A 148 5.65 16.57 4.78
N ARG A 149 6.96 16.52 4.46
CA ARG A 149 8.00 17.33 5.13
C ARG A 149 8.97 18.03 4.16
N GLN A 150 8.67 18.06 2.87
CA GLN A 150 9.56 18.63 1.85
C GLN A 150 9.28 20.12 1.57
N GLY A 151 8.07 20.58 1.82
CA GLY A 151 7.64 21.97 1.56
C GLY A 151 7.17 22.70 2.83
N SER A 152 6.67 23.91 2.66
CA SER A 152 6.03 24.70 3.71
C SER A 152 4.68 24.09 4.15
N GLU A 153 4.04 23.37 3.27
CA GLU A 153 2.75 22.71 3.50
C GLU A 153 2.93 21.18 3.49
N LYS A 154 2.19 20.50 4.35
CA LYS A 154 2.16 19.04 4.38
C LYS A 154 1.25 18.52 3.27
N VAL A 155 1.84 17.81 2.31
CA VAL A 155 1.09 17.13 1.25
C VAL A 155 0.96 15.65 1.57
N TYR A 156 -0.27 15.15 1.57
CA TYR A 156 -0.61 13.74 1.77
C TYR A 156 -1.34 13.20 0.53
N VAL A 157 -1.39 11.88 0.40
CA VAL A 157 -2.00 11.21 -0.78
C VAL A 157 -3.45 11.64 -1.00
N GLN A 158 -4.25 11.84 0.04
CA GLN A 158 -5.63 12.29 -0.07
C GLN A 158 -5.77 13.69 -0.70
N HIS A 159 -4.78 14.56 -0.53
CA HIS A 159 -4.78 15.89 -1.19
C HIS A 159 -4.60 15.75 -2.70
N LEU A 160 -3.71 14.85 -3.13
CA LEU A 160 -3.49 14.54 -4.54
C LEU A 160 -4.69 13.80 -5.16
N MET A 161 -5.34 12.91 -4.41
CA MET A 161 -6.58 12.27 -4.82
C MET A 161 -7.67 13.33 -5.09
N LYS A 162 -7.83 14.28 -4.18
CA LYS A 162 -8.83 15.37 -4.34
C LYS A 162 -8.55 16.19 -5.58
N LYS A 163 -7.29 16.54 -5.82
CA LYS A 163 -6.84 17.28 -7.02
C LYS A 163 -7.16 16.54 -8.32
N ASN A 164 -7.09 15.22 -8.31
CA ASN A 164 -7.32 14.34 -9.46
C ASN A 164 -8.71 13.67 -9.43
N GLY A 165 -9.66 14.20 -8.67
CA GLY A 165 -10.94 13.54 -8.35
C GLY A 165 -11.75 13.14 -9.56
N GLU A 166 -11.87 14.03 -10.56
CA GLU A 166 -12.62 13.74 -11.79
C GLU A 166 -12.08 12.52 -12.53
N GLU A 167 -10.76 12.38 -12.60
CA GLU A 167 -10.16 11.26 -13.29
C GLU A 167 -10.21 9.98 -12.48
N ILE A 168 -10.06 10.05 -11.15
CA ILE A 168 -10.29 8.91 -10.25
C ILE A 168 -11.71 8.38 -10.44
N TRP A 169 -12.70 9.29 -10.49
CA TRP A 169 -14.08 8.90 -10.75
C TRP A 169 -14.24 8.20 -12.09
N LYS A 170 -13.67 8.74 -13.17
CA LYS A 170 -13.72 8.12 -14.50
C LYS A 170 -13.16 6.70 -14.52
N TRP A 171 -12.07 6.45 -13.80
CA TRP A 171 -11.50 5.11 -13.71
C TRP A 171 -12.39 4.16 -12.93
N ILE A 172 -12.97 4.63 -11.82
CA ILE A 172 -13.87 3.83 -10.97
C ILE A 172 -15.18 3.52 -11.68
N ASP A 173 -15.79 4.50 -12.33
CA ASP A 173 -17.04 4.36 -13.10
C ASP A 173 -16.84 3.43 -14.31
N GLY A 174 -15.65 3.48 -14.92
CA GLY A 174 -15.22 2.57 -15.97
C GLY A 174 -14.94 1.14 -15.53
N GLY A 175 -15.13 0.78 -14.25
CA GLY A 175 -14.93 -0.58 -13.75
C GLY A 175 -13.57 -0.81 -13.06
N GLY A 176 -12.73 0.21 -12.93
CA GLY A 176 -11.43 0.14 -12.30
C GLY A 176 -11.48 -0.27 -10.83
N TYR A 177 -10.40 -0.90 -10.37
CA TYR A 177 -10.19 -1.29 -8.99
C TYR A 177 -9.51 -0.18 -8.20
N PHE A 178 -9.84 -0.08 -6.92
CA PHE A 178 -9.23 0.86 -5.99
C PHE A 178 -8.66 0.11 -4.78
N TYR A 179 -7.36 0.26 -4.57
CA TYR A 179 -6.61 -0.44 -3.52
C TYR A 179 -6.04 0.55 -2.51
N VAL A 180 -6.09 0.18 -1.22
CA VAL A 180 -5.47 0.97 -0.14
C VAL A 180 -4.65 0.05 0.75
N CYS A 181 -3.37 0.38 0.97
CA CYS A 181 -2.50 -0.33 1.91
C CYS A 181 -1.75 0.66 2.80
N GLY A 182 -1.61 0.33 4.10
CA GLY A 182 -0.84 1.08 5.09
C GLY A 182 -1.62 1.45 6.35
N ASP A 183 -1.34 2.62 6.94
CA ASP A 183 -1.89 3.02 8.24
C ASP A 183 -3.42 3.05 8.29
N LYS A 184 -3.95 2.22 9.20
CA LYS A 184 -5.39 2.06 9.44
C LYS A 184 -6.02 3.24 10.15
N ASN A 185 -5.26 3.90 11.04
CA ASN A 185 -5.83 4.81 12.03
C ASN A 185 -6.11 6.20 11.47
N TYR A 186 -5.26 6.67 10.56
CA TYR A 186 -5.34 8.00 9.95
C TYR A 186 -5.48 7.92 8.43
N MET A 187 -4.44 7.48 7.75
CA MET A 187 -4.35 7.48 6.30
C MET A 187 -5.55 6.78 5.62
N ALA A 188 -5.86 5.56 6.02
CA ALA A 188 -6.94 4.80 5.38
C ALA A 188 -8.33 5.41 5.62
N LYS A 189 -8.53 6.14 6.70
CA LYS A 189 -9.77 6.88 6.96
C LYS A 189 -9.89 8.10 6.07
N ASP A 190 -8.80 8.86 5.96
CA ASP A 190 -8.77 10.06 5.14
C ASP A 190 -8.95 9.72 3.65
N VAL A 191 -8.25 8.68 3.17
CA VAL A 191 -8.41 8.15 1.81
C VAL A 191 -9.86 7.69 1.57
N HIS A 192 -10.46 6.97 2.51
CA HIS A 192 -11.84 6.50 2.41
C HIS A 192 -12.83 7.67 2.33
N THR A 193 -12.68 8.67 3.20
CA THR A 193 -13.54 9.86 3.19
C THR A 193 -13.39 10.62 1.87
N THR A 194 -12.14 10.82 1.42
CA THR A 194 -11.87 11.50 0.16
C THR A 194 -12.46 10.74 -1.04
N LEU A 195 -12.43 9.41 -1.02
CA LEU A 195 -13.06 8.62 -2.08
C LEU A 195 -14.57 8.83 -2.14
N ILE A 196 -15.24 8.88 -0.98
CA ILE A 196 -16.69 9.19 -0.90
C ILE A 196 -16.97 10.60 -1.44
N GLU A 197 -16.16 11.59 -1.05
CA GLU A 197 -16.29 12.97 -1.54
C GLU A 197 -16.13 13.05 -3.07
N ILE A 198 -15.16 12.34 -3.63
CA ILE A 198 -14.93 12.26 -5.09
C ILE A 198 -16.14 11.63 -5.78
N CYS A 199 -16.67 10.53 -5.25
CA CYS A 199 -17.86 9.88 -5.81
C CYS A 199 -19.10 10.79 -5.74
N ALA A 200 -19.26 11.55 -4.65
CA ALA A 200 -20.35 12.51 -4.52
C ALA A 200 -20.25 13.62 -5.54
N GLU A 201 -19.07 14.25 -5.66
CA GLU A 201 -18.84 15.41 -6.50
C GLU A 201 -18.93 15.06 -8.00
N PHE A 202 -18.14 14.08 -8.44
CA PHE A 202 -18.01 13.74 -9.86
C PHE A 202 -19.00 12.68 -10.34
N GLY A 203 -19.56 11.86 -9.44
CA GLY A 203 -20.62 10.92 -9.73
C GLY A 203 -22.03 11.51 -9.64
N SER A 204 -22.14 12.82 -9.32
CA SER A 204 -23.43 13.51 -9.13
C SER A 204 -24.34 12.80 -8.11
N MET A 205 -23.77 12.31 -7.03
CA MET A 205 -24.46 11.60 -5.95
C MET A 205 -24.61 12.51 -4.73
N THR A 206 -25.69 12.31 -3.98
CA THR A 206 -25.75 12.86 -2.62
C THR A 206 -24.69 12.20 -1.72
N PRO A 207 -24.29 12.81 -0.59
CA PRO A 207 -23.31 12.22 0.31
C PRO A 207 -23.67 10.81 0.79
N ASP A 208 -24.95 10.55 1.04
CA ASP A 208 -25.43 9.25 1.48
C ASP A 208 -25.39 8.20 0.36
N GLU A 209 -25.75 8.58 -0.87
CA GLU A 209 -25.65 7.73 -2.05
C GLU A 209 -24.20 7.39 -2.37
N ALA A 210 -23.30 8.37 -2.31
CA ALA A 210 -21.86 8.15 -2.53
C ALA A 210 -21.26 7.22 -1.47
N LYS A 211 -21.68 7.38 -0.22
CA LYS A 211 -21.27 6.47 0.85
C LYS A 211 -21.74 5.06 0.60
N ASP A 212 -23.01 4.87 0.23
CA ASP A 212 -23.55 3.53 -0.10
C ASP A 212 -22.84 2.95 -1.33
N PHE A 213 -22.59 3.77 -2.35
CA PHE A 213 -21.82 3.36 -3.53
C PHE A 213 -20.44 2.82 -3.15
N VAL A 214 -19.69 3.53 -2.31
CA VAL A 214 -18.32 3.13 -1.91
C VAL A 214 -18.36 1.92 -0.95
N GLU A 215 -19.17 1.98 0.10
CA GLU A 215 -19.15 0.96 1.17
C GLU A 215 -19.95 -0.31 0.84
N THR A 216 -21.01 -0.19 0.04
CA THR A 216 -21.86 -1.32 -0.32
C THR A 216 -21.57 -1.82 -1.72
N LYS A 217 -21.64 -0.97 -2.73
CA LYS A 217 -21.44 -1.40 -4.11
C LYS A 217 -19.97 -1.77 -4.37
N LEU A 218 -19.01 -0.83 -4.21
CA LEU A 218 -17.62 -1.08 -4.55
C LEU A 218 -16.94 -2.08 -3.60
N MET A 219 -17.16 -1.93 -2.28
CA MET A 219 -16.41 -2.72 -1.30
C MET A 219 -17.01 -4.12 -1.08
N LYS A 220 -18.34 -4.24 -0.95
CA LYS A 220 -18.99 -5.50 -0.57
C LYS A 220 -19.50 -6.30 -1.77
N THR A 221 -20.19 -5.65 -2.72
CA THR A 221 -20.86 -6.31 -3.83
C THR A 221 -19.90 -6.61 -4.98
N GLU A 222 -19.25 -5.59 -5.51
CA GLU A 222 -18.35 -5.71 -6.66
C GLU A 222 -16.93 -6.11 -6.25
N LYS A 223 -16.57 -5.87 -4.98
CA LYS A 223 -15.25 -6.16 -4.43
C LYS A 223 -14.11 -5.53 -5.25
N ARG A 224 -14.32 -4.29 -5.68
CA ARG A 224 -13.35 -3.46 -6.42
C ARG A 224 -12.66 -2.40 -5.56
N TYR A 225 -13.15 -2.16 -4.35
CA TYR A 225 -12.46 -1.36 -3.35
C TYR A 225 -11.90 -2.27 -2.26
N LEU A 226 -10.59 -2.49 -2.29
CA LEU A 226 -9.90 -3.47 -1.47
C LEU A 226 -8.92 -2.78 -0.52
N ARG A 227 -8.81 -3.28 0.71
CA ARG A 227 -8.01 -2.65 1.75
C ARG A 227 -7.17 -3.69 2.50
N ASP A 228 -5.87 -3.42 2.60
CA ASP A 228 -4.92 -4.13 3.47
C ASP A 228 -4.29 -3.11 4.42
N VAL A 229 -4.95 -2.88 5.58
CA VAL A 229 -4.61 -1.80 6.51
C VAL A 229 -4.35 -2.33 7.91
N TYR A 230 -3.29 -1.87 8.55
CA TYR A 230 -2.73 -2.36 9.80
C TYR A 230 -2.39 -1.25 10.80
#